data_b2cfb8a7f0336b4fa884e9aef466bde4
#
_entry.id   b2cfb8a7f0336b4fa884e9aef466bde4
#
_cell.length_a   1.000
_cell.length_b   1.000
_cell.length_c   1.000
_cell.angle_alpha   90.00
_cell.angle_beta   90.00
_cell.angle_gamma   90.00
#
_symmetry.space_group_name_H-M   'P 1'
#
loop_
_entity.id
_entity.type
_entity.pdbx_description
1 polymer ?
#
loop_
_entity_poly.entity_id
_entity_poly.type
_entity_poly.pdbx_seq_one_letter_code
_entity_poly.pdbx_strand_id
1 'polypeptide(L)'
;MSAASRNTIAGKQFEALKALADWSKWLISLESALIVARIALAKDIPISDIAVVALFCFALSILAAAWLLGAVPGAMERIPIRDKEKPNIYAYRQFRDLAIGIPIWVFALSEHLFFAVGLILFILSVA
;
A
#
# COMPACT_ATOMS: atom_id res chain seq x y z
N MET A 1 -30.01 13.93 -0.84
CA MET A 1 -29.17 13.47 -1.94
C MET A 1 -29.95 12.51 -2.84
N SER A 2 -29.96 12.74 -4.14
CA SER A 2 -30.66 11.89 -5.09
C SER A 2 -29.99 10.51 -5.22
N ALA A 3 -30.74 9.50 -5.70
CA ALA A 3 -30.18 8.17 -5.95
C ALA A 3 -29.04 8.20 -6.96
N ALA A 4 -29.17 9.01 -8.02
CA ALA A 4 -28.12 9.18 -9.03
C ALA A 4 -26.84 9.78 -8.43
N SER A 5 -26.96 10.76 -7.54
CA SER A 5 -25.80 11.36 -6.85
C SER A 5 -25.10 10.37 -5.93
N ARG A 6 -25.85 9.55 -5.20
CA ARG A 6 -25.30 8.49 -4.35
C ARG A 6 -24.55 7.44 -5.16
N ASN A 7 -25.13 7.01 -6.28
CA ASN A 7 -24.46 6.04 -7.17
C ASN A 7 -23.17 6.61 -7.77
N THR A 8 -23.14 7.91 -8.09
CA THR A 8 -21.94 8.56 -8.60
C THR A 8 -20.82 8.60 -7.55
N ILE A 9 -21.14 8.91 -6.28
CA ILE A 9 -20.18 8.92 -5.18
C ILE A 9 -19.65 7.50 -4.94
N ALA A 10 -20.54 6.50 -4.86
CA ALA A 10 -20.13 5.10 -4.68
C ALA A 10 -19.24 4.63 -5.83
N GLY A 11 -19.56 4.99 -7.08
CA GLY A 11 -18.76 4.68 -8.25
C GLY A 11 -17.34 5.28 -8.16
N LYS A 12 -17.23 6.55 -7.74
CA LYS A 12 -15.91 7.20 -7.55
C LYS A 12 -15.09 6.55 -6.45
N GLN A 13 -15.72 6.16 -5.34
CA GLN A 13 -15.04 5.45 -4.27
C GLN A 13 -14.54 4.08 -4.73
N PHE A 14 -15.34 3.36 -5.50
CA PHE A 14 -14.98 2.07 -6.06
C PHE A 14 -13.79 2.19 -7.01
N GLU A 15 -13.80 3.18 -7.91
CA GLU A 15 -12.68 3.47 -8.81
C GLU A 15 -11.41 3.86 -8.04
N ALA A 16 -11.55 4.66 -6.99
CA ALA A 16 -10.41 5.06 -6.15
C ALA A 16 -9.78 3.86 -5.45
N LEU A 17 -10.58 2.94 -4.92
CA LEU A 17 -10.08 1.71 -4.30
C LEU A 17 -9.39 0.80 -5.32
N LYS A 18 -9.96 0.69 -6.52
CA LYS A 18 -9.35 -0.07 -7.62
C LYS A 18 -8.02 0.52 -8.02
N ALA A 19 -7.94 1.83 -8.19
CA ALA A 19 -6.71 2.54 -8.52
C ALA A 19 -5.64 2.34 -7.44
N LEU A 20 -6.03 2.43 -6.16
CA LEU A 20 -5.12 2.18 -5.03
C LEU A 20 -4.59 0.75 -5.04
N ALA A 21 -5.46 -0.23 -5.30
CA ALA A 21 -5.07 -1.63 -5.40
C ALA A 21 -4.10 -1.87 -6.55
N ASP A 22 -4.35 -1.29 -7.72
CA ASP A 22 -3.49 -1.42 -8.89
C ASP A 22 -2.12 -0.76 -8.64
N TRP A 23 -2.09 0.39 -8.00
CA TRP A 23 -0.86 1.07 -7.59
C TRP A 23 -0.05 0.22 -6.61
N SER A 24 -0.69 -0.36 -5.60
CA SER A 24 -0.03 -1.21 -4.61
C SER A 24 0.56 -2.46 -5.26
N LYS A 25 -0.16 -3.08 -6.19
CA LYS A 25 0.37 -4.23 -6.96
C LYS A 25 1.59 -3.86 -7.78
N TRP A 26 1.56 -2.69 -8.43
CA TRP A 26 2.69 -2.20 -9.20
C TRP A 26 3.90 -1.94 -8.30
N LEU A 27 3.70 -1.32 -7.14
CA LEU A 27 4.78 -1.10 -6.16
C LEU A 27 5.38 -2.42 -5.66
N ILE A 28 4.56 -3.41 -5.33
CA ILE A 28 5.04 -4.74 -4.92
C ILE A 28 5.93 -5.34 -6.00
N SER A 29 5.51 -5.27 -7.24
CA SER A 29 6.29 -5.79 -8.39
C SER A 29 7.61 -5.06 -8.54
N LEU A 30 7.61 -3.74 -8.44
CA LEU A 30 8.82 -2.92 -8.53
C LEU A 30 9.77 -3.22 -7.38
N GLU A 31 9.29 -3.25 -6.15
CA GLU A 31 10.10 -3.53 -4.97
C GLU A 31 10.69 -4.94 -5.00
N SER A 32 9.90 -5.92 -5.43
CA SER A 32 10.37 -7.30 -5.61
C SER A 32 11.50 -7.35 -6.62
N ALA A 33 11.38 -6.64 -7.73
CA ALA A 33 12.43 -6.54 -8.74
C ALA A 33 13.69 -5.86 -8.19
N LEU A 34 13.55 -4.82 -7.38
CA LEU A 34 14.67 -4.13 -6.74
C LEU A 34 15.39 -5.04 -5.74
N ILE A 35 14.66 -5.83 -4.96
CA ILE A 35 15.24 -6.81 -4.04
C ILE A 35 16.06 -7.83 -4.81
N VAL A 36 15.49 -8.42 -5.85
CA VAL A 36 16.18 -9.42 -6.69
C VAL A 36 17.42 -8.81 -7.36
N ALA A 37 17.30 -7.61 -7.90
CA ALA A 37 18.41 -6.90 -8.52
C ALA A 37 19.55 -6.67 -7.53
N ARG A 38 19.24 -6.24 -6.31
CA ARG A 38 20.28 -5.99 -5.29
C ARG A 38 20.99 -7.29 -4.87
N ILE A 39 20.25 -8.37 -4.74
CA ILE A 39 20.83 -9.68 -4.43
C ILE A 39 21.72 -10.15 -5.58
N ALA A 40 21.29 -9.95 -6.82
CA ALA A 40 22.09 -10.30 -8.00
C ALA A 40 23.38 -9.49 -8.09
N LEU A 41 23.35 -8.22 -7.71
CA LEU A 41 24.53 -7.34 -7.67
C LEU A 41 25.49 -7.69 -6.53
N ALA A 42 25.12 -8.54 -5.59
CA ALA A 42 25.98 -8.91 -4.47
C ALA A 42 27.28 -9.58 -4.88
N LYS A 43 27.36 -10.09 -6.10
CA LYS A 43 28.60 -10.64 -6.67
C LYS A 43 29.66 -9.55 -6.90
N ASP A 44 29.24 -8.38 -7.36
CA ASP A 44 30.12 -7.28 -7.72
C ASP A 44 30.17 -6.19 -6.64
N ILE A 45 29.03 -5.96 -5.99
CA ILE A 45 28.87 -4.97 -4.92
C ILE A 45 28.39 -5.71 -3.66
N PRO A 46 29.28 -5.95 -2.66
CA PRO A 46 28.90 -6.66 -1.45
C PRO A 46 27.72 -6.01 -0.73
N ILE A 47 26.91 -6.82 -0.07
CA ILE A 47 25.77 -6.33 0.70
C ILE A 47 26.30 -5.66 1.96
N SER A 48 26.13 -4.33 2.02
CA SER A 48 26.47 -3.51 3.18
C SER A 48 25.32 -3.46 4.17
N ASP A 49 25.55 -2.89 5.36
CA ASP A 49 24.49 -2.65 6.35
C ASP A 49 23.39 -1.75 5.79
N ILE A 50 23.76 -0.75 4.99
CA ILE A 50 22.81 0.13 4.31
C ILE A 50 21.92 -0.68 3.34
N ALA A 51 22.52 -1.61 2.60
CA ALA A 51 21.77 -2.49 1.71
C ALA A 51 20.78 -3.39 2.47
N VAL A 52 21.19 -3.93 3.61
CA VAL A 52 20.31 -4.74 4.47
C VAL A 52 19.10 -3.92 4.93
N VAL A 53 19.34 -2.70 5.40
CA VAL A 53 18.25 -1.81 5.84
C VAL A 53 17.34 -1.46 4.67
N ALA A 54 17.88 -1.19 3.48
CA ALA A 54 17.09 -0.93 2.28
C ALA A 54 16.17 -2.11 1.93
N LEU A 55 16.71 -3.33 1.95
CA LEU A 55 15.93 -4.53 1.68
C LEU A 55 14.83 -4.74 2.72
N PHE A 56 15.12 -4.43 3.99
CA PHE A 56 14.15 -4.49 5.07
C PHE A 56 13.01 -3.48 4.86
N CYS A 57 13.33 -2.26 4.44
CA CYS A 57 12.33 -1.24 4.12
C CYS A 57 11.41 -1.70 2.99
N PHE A 58 11.95 -2.30 1.94
CA PHE A 58 11.15 -2.85 0.85
C PHE A 58 10.24 -3.99 1.34
N ALA A 59 10.76 -4.88 2.17
CA ALA A 59 9.96 -5.97 2.74
C ALA A 59 8.79 -5.43 3.58
N LEU A 60 9.04 -4.42 4.41
CA LEU A 60 7.99 -3.78 5.21
C LEU A 60 6.95 -3.06 4.33
N SER A 61 7.40 -2.41 3.27
CA SER A 61 6.51 -1.79 2.28
C SER A 61 5.62 -2.83 1.60
N ILE A 62 6.19 -3.96 1.18
CA ILE A 62 5.44 -5.07 0.58
C ILE A 62 4.41 -5.64 1.55
N LEU A 63 4.76 -5.81 2.82
CA LEU A 63 3.83 -6.28 3.84
C LEU A 63 2.68 -5.30 4.04
N ALA A 64 2.97 -3.99 4.10
CA ALA A 64 1.94 -2.96 4.20
C ALA A 64 1.01 -2.98 2.97
N ALA A 65 1.57 -3.11 1.78
CA ALA A 65 0.82 -3.21 0.53
C ALA A 65 -0.05 -4.47 0.47
N ALA A 66 0.48 -5.61 0.90
CA ALA A 66 -0.28 -6.86 0.96
C ALA A 66 -1.45 -6.75 1.92
N TRP A 67 -1.24 -6.11 3.06
CA TRP A 67 -2.30 -5.86 4.04
C TRP A 67 -3.37 -4.93 3.48
N LEU A 68 -2.95 -3.85 2.81
CA LEU A 68 -3.84 -2.93 2.12
C LEU A 68 -4.68 -3.65 1.06
N LEU A 69 -4.06 -4.48 0.24
CA LEU A 69 -4.77 -5.27 -0.78
C LEU A 69 -5.80 -6.22 -0.17
N GLY A 70 -5.50 -6.78 1.01
CA GLY A 70 -6.45 -7.60 1.76
C GLY A 70 -7.63 -6.81 2.31
N ALA A 71 -7.46 -5.52 2.57
CA ALA A 71 -8.51 -4.65 3.07
C ALA A 71 -9.45 -4.13 1.97
N VAL A 72 -8.97 -4.02 0.73
CA VAL A 72 -9.73 -3.43 -0.39
C VAL A 72 -11.06 -4.13 -0.67
N PRO A 73 -11.14 -5.48 -0.77
CA PRO A 73 -12.43 -6.14 -0.99
C PRO A 73 -13.48 -5.82 0.07
N GLY A 74 -13.09 -5.85 1.34
CA GLY A 74 -13.98 -5.49 2.44
C GLY A 74 -14.44 -4.04 2.39
N ALA A 75 -13.56 -3.11 2.01
CA ALA A 75 -13.91 -1.72 1.82
C ALA A 75 -14.91 -1.54 0.66
N MET A 76 -14.70 -2.25 -0.44
CA MET A 76 -15.60 -2.22 -1.59
C MET A 76 -17.01 -2.73 -1.24
N GLU A 77 -17.10 -3.81 -0.48
CA GLU A 77 -18.38 -4.36 -0.02
C GLU A 77 -19.14 -3.38 0.86
N ARG A 78 -18.45 -2.54 1.61
CA ARG A 78 -19.06 -1.59 2.55
C ARG A 78 -19.36 -0.21 1.96
N ILE A 79 -18.99 0.06 0.72
CA ILE A 79 -19.23 1.35 0.07
C ILE A 79 -20.72 1.77 0.16
N PRO A 80 -21.71 0.91 -0.17
CA PRO A 80 -23.12 1.31 -0.13
C PRO A 80 -23.60 1.71 1.27
N ILE A 81 -23.02 1.15 2.31
CA ILE A 81 -23.37 1.41 3.71
C ILE A 81 -22.67 2.70 4.20
N ARG A 82 -21.42 2.89 3.80
CA ARG A 82 -20.60 4.02 4.24
C ARG A 82 -20.92 5.33 3.55
N ASP A 83 -21.56 5.26 2.38
CA ASP A 83 -21.86 6.42 1.54
C ASP A 83 -22.65 7.51 2.29
N LYS A 84 -23.43 7.12 3.31
CA LYS A 84 -24.19 8.05 4.14
C LYS A 84 -23.38 8.70 5.27
N GLU A 85 -22.28 8.08 5.68
CA GLU A 85 -21.55 8.49 6.89
C GLU A 85 -20.18 9.11 6.59
N LYS A 86 -19.36 8.47 5.74
CA LYS A 86 -18.01 8.91 5.44
C LYS A 86 -17.62 8.59 3.99
N PRO A 87 -17.59 9.57 3.10
CA PRO A 87 -17.26 9.34 1.69
C PRO A 87 -15.78 9.05 1.41
N ASN A 88 -14.93 9.01 2.43
CA ASN A 88 -13.48 8.84 2.26
C ASN A 88 -13.06 7.38 2.48
N ILE A 89 -12.51 6.74 1.43
CA ILE A 89 -12.01 5.36 1.50
C ILE A 89 -10.86 5.19 2.49
N TYR A 90 -10.05 6.22 2.69
CA TYR A 90 -8.90 6.17 3.61
C TYR A 90 -9.31 6.12 5.07
N ALA A 91 -10.56 6.45 5.39
CA ALA A 91 -11.11 6.32 6.74
C ALA A 91 -11.62 4.92 7.05
N TYR A 92 -11.65 4.01 6.06
CA TYR A 92 -12.04 2.62 6.29
C TYR A 92 -11.07 1.94 7.26
N ARG A 93 -11.62 1.28 8.26
CA ARG A 93 -10.86 0.56 9.28
C ARG A 93 -11.05 -0.93 9.14
N GLN A 94 -9.95 -1.63 8.96
CA GLN A 94 -9.94 -3.08 8.97
C GLN A 94 -9.99 -3.60 10.41
N PHE A 95 -10.60 -4.75 10.60
CA PHE A 95 -10.75 -5.38 11.93
C PHE A 95 -11.52 -4.54 12.95
N ARG A 96 -12.49 -3.77 12.49
CA ARG A 96 -13.32 -2.94 13.37
C ARG A 96 -13.97 -3.77 14.49
N ASP A 97 -14.42 -4.99 14.17
CA ASP A 97 -15.09 -5.88 15.11
C ASP A 97 -14.13 -6.48 16.17
N LEU A 98 -12.82 -6.40 15.93
CA LEU A 98 -11.78 -6.87 16.86
C LEU A 98 -11.21 -5.74 17.71
N ALA A 99 -11.85 -4.57 17.74
CA ALA A 99 -11.40 -3.37 18.41
C ALA A 99 -10.02 -2.85 17.95
N ILE A 100 -9.42 -3.46 16.93
CA ILE A 100 -8.15 -3.05 16.32
C ILE A 100 -8.47 -2.46 14.94
N GLY A 101 -9.10 -1.30 14.94
CA GLY A 101 -9.42 -0.63 13.68
C GLY A 101 -8.23 0.19 13.17
N ILE A 102 -7.48 -0.34 12.20
CA ILE A 102 -6.42 0.42 11.53
C ILE A 102 -6.99 0.97 10.21
N PRO A 103 -7.00 2.30 10.01
CA PRO A 103 -7.52 2.88 8.77
C PRO A 103 -6.60 2.59 7.59
N ILE A 104 -7.16 2.52 6.39
CA ILE A 104 -6.42 2.24 5.15
C ILE A 104 -5.29 3.26 4.93
N TRP A 105 -5.48 4.51 5.32
CA TRP A 105 -4.47 5.55 5.10
C TRP A 105 -3.16 5.23 5.82
N VAL A 106 -3.20 4.53 6.95
CA VAL A 106 -2.00 4.10 7.67
C VAL A 106 -1.17 3.14 6.82
N PHE A 107 -1.81 2.16 6.20
CA PHE A 107 -1.13 1.21 5.32
C PHE A 107 -0.60 1.87 4.05
N ALA A 108 -1.40 2.74 3.44
CA ALA A 108 -0.99 3.48 2.25
C ALA A 108 0.21 4.39 2.53
N LEU A 109 0.18 5.12 3.65
CA LEU A 109 1.28 5.98 4.06
C LEU A 109 2.54 5.17 4.37
N SER A 110 2.39 4.06 5.12
CA SER A 110 3.51 3.18 5.48
C SER A 110 4.16 2.58 4.23
N GLU A 111 3.36 2.11 3.29
CA GLU A 111 3.83 1.57 2.01
C GLU A 111 4.70 2.59 1.28
N HIS A 112 4.20 3.80 1.09
CA HIS A 112 4.94 4.84 0.38
C HIS A 112 6.17 5.33 1.13
N LEU A 113 6.07 5.46 2.45
CA LEU A 113 7.19 5.90 3.28
C LEU A 113 8.33 4.88 3.25
N PHE A 114 8.03 3.62 3.49
CA PHE A 114 9.05 2.56 3.46
C PHE A 114 9.63 2.39 2.06
N PHE A 115 8.83 2.53 1.02
CA PHE A 115 9.33 2.51 -0.35
C PHE A 115 10.30 3.65 -0.61
N ALA A 116 9.95 4.87 -0.25
CA ALA A 116 10.81 6.04 -0.46
C ALA A 116 12.13 5.94 0.30
N VAL A 117 12.08 5.57 1.58
CA VAL A 117 13.28 5.37 2.40
C VAL A 117 14.12 4.22 1.85
N GLY A 118 13.49 3.11 1.51
CA GLY A 118 14.17 1.96 0.94
C GLY A 118 14.86 2.29 -0.38
N LEU A 119 14.22 3.07 -1.24
CA LEU A 119 14.79 3.49 -2.51
C LEU A 119 16.02 4.38 -2.33
N ILE A 120 15.95 5.35 -1.41
CA ILE A 120 17.10 6.20 -1.09
C ILE A 120 18.27 5.36 -0.58
N LEU A 121 18.02 4.46 0.36
CA LEU A 121 19.05 3.59 0.91
C LEU A 121 19.60 2.62 -0.13
N PHE A 122 18.75 2.13 -1.02
CA PHE A 122 19.16 1.28 -2.14
C PHE A 122 20.17 2.02 -3.03
N ILE A 123 19.83 3.24 -3.43
CA ILE A 123 20.73 4.07 -4.26
C ILE A 123 22.06 4.29 -3.55
N LEU A 124 22.02 4.63 -2.26
CA LEU A 124 23.25 4.83 -1.46
C LEU A 124 24.06 3.54 -1.35
N SER A 125 23.43 2.38 -1.34
CA SER A 125 24.13 1.10 -1.22
C SER A 125 24.88 0.69 -2.48
N VAL A 126 24.54 1.25 -3.64
CA VAL A 126 25.17 0.96 -4.93
C VAL A 126 26.03 2.11 -5.46
N ALA A 127 25.99 3.24 -4.79
CA ALA A 127 26.77 4.43 -5.19
C ALA A 127 28.27 4.33 -4.87
#